data_c66e5bad682c86f92b1372ba98c7e94b
#
_entry.id   c66e5bad682c86f92b1372ba98c7e94b
#
_cell.length_a   1.000
_cell.length_b   1.000
_cell.length_c   1.000
_cell.angle_alpha   90.00
_cell.angle_beta   90.00
_cell.angle_gamma   90.00
#
_symmetry.space_group_name_H-M   'P 1'
#
loop_
_entity.id
_entity.type
_entity.pdbx_description
1 polymer ?
#
loop_
_entity_poly.entity_id
_entity_poly.type
_entity_poly.pdbx_seq_one_letter_code
_entity_poly.pdbx_strand_id
1 'polypeptide(L)'
;MSRASLFTDDQCALLADAQLFRKKAAITAKIRAQLEATLSALKSELIGIRLVTPPGFNPGIHQLVKGEHLEDFPFQYLDYPKHFDGVNKFTIRTLVWWGHHVSCALILEGTEMRRYKKHFVDRFHQLAGQELELSLAPTLWEWKRGEGYTLPITHDRKARLAAVMAERSFLKIIRCVPLPDDRVRMGQLPQFSCESVRAMLPLVVS
;
A
#
# COMPACT_ATOMS: atom_id res chain seq x y z
N MET A 1 -19.37 -9.74 48.01
CA MET A 1 -19.09 -8.99 46.77
C MET A 1 -18.52 -9.96 45.73
N SER A 2 -19.30 -10.34 44.72
CA SER A 2 -18.82 -11.19 43.63
C SER A 2 -17.79 -10.38 42.84
N ARG A 3 -16.54 -10.86 42.76
CA ARG A 3 -15.51 -10.25 41.86
C ARG A 3 -15.99 -10.45 40.44
N ALA A 4 -16.23 -9.36 39.72
CA ALA A 4 -16.45 -9.41 38.28
C ALA A 4 -15.23 -10.09 37.61
N SER A 5 -15.48 -11.05 36.72
CA SER A 5 -14.41 -11.70 35.95
C SER A 5 -13.74 -10.65 35.05
N LEU A 6 -12.41 -10.62 35.04
CA LEU A 6 -11.64 -9.72 34.19
C LEU A 6 -11.66 -10.14 32.71
N PHE A 7 -11.73 -11.45 32.45
CA PHE A 7 -11.79 -12.02 31.11
C PHE A 7 -13.09 -12.82 30.94
N THR A 8 -13.68 -12.78 29.76
CA THR A 8 -14.79 -13.67 29.39
C THR A 8 -14.26 -15.09 29.12
N ASP A 9 -15.15 -16.07 29.12
CA ASP A 9 -14.79 -17.46 28.79
C ASP A 9 -14.22 -17.58 27.38
N ASP A 10 -14.79 -16.86 26.40
CA ASP A 10 -14.30 -16.80 25.02
C ASP A 10 -12.87 -16.20 24.96
N GLN A 11 -12.60 -15.15 25.74
CA GLN A 11 -11.26 -14.56 25.81
C GLN A 11 -10.25 -15.55 26.41
N CYS A 12 -10.62 -16.27 27.44
CA CYS A 12 -9.78 -17.31 28.03
C CYS A 12 -9.52 -18.45 27.03
N ALA A 13 -10.55 -18.89 26.29
CA ALA A 13 -10.42 -19.92 25.27
C ALA A 13 -9.46 -19.49 24.15
N LEU A 14 -9.56 -18.24 23.65
CA LEU A 14 -8.64 -17.67 22.65
C LEU A 14 -7.19 -17.56 23.18
N LEU A 15 -7.01 -17.15 24.44
CA LEU A 15 -5.69 -17.07 25.06
C LEU A 15 -5.02 -18.45 25.20
N ALA A 16 -5.82 -19.51 25.40
CA ALA A 16 -5.34 -20.88 25.54
C ALA A 16 -5.14 -21.61 24.19
N ASP A 17 -5.61 -21.04 23.06
CA ASP A 17 -5.52 -21.68 21.74
C ASP A 17 -4.11 -21.64 21.16
N ALA A 18 -3.28 -22.61 21.54
CA ALA A 18 -1.94 -22.76 21.01
C ALA A 18 -1.90 -22.96 19.47
N GLN A 19 -2.99 -23.52 18.87
CA GLN A 19 -3.05 -23.71 17.41
C GLN A 19 -3.23 -22.38 16.68
N LEU A 20 -4.06 -21.47 17.21
CA LEU A 20 -4.24 -20.13 16.69
C LEU A 20 -2.89 -19.41 16.58
N PHE A 21 -2.09 -19.42 17.65
CA PHE A 21 -0.79 -18.75 17.68
C PHE A 21 0.24 -19.40 16.73
N ARG A 22 0.25 -20.74 16.62
CA ARG A 22 1.09 -21.44 15.63
C ARG A 22 0.68 -21.11 14.18
N LYS A 23 -0.61 -21.07 13.89
CA LYS A 23 -1.13 -20.66 12.58
C LYS A 23 -0.74 -19.21 12.27
N LYS A 24 -0.91 -18.29 13.22
CA LYS A 24 -0.50 -16.88 13.09
C LYS A 24 1.00 -16.79 12.75
N ALA A 25 1.87 -17.51 13.48
CA ALA A 25 3.29 -17.52 13.21
C ALA A 25 3.64 -18.04 11.82
N ALA A 26 3.01 -19.14 11.38
CA ALA A 26 3.22 -19.71 10.04
C ALA A 26 2.77 -18.78 8.92
N ILE A 27 1.62 -18.13 9.07
CA ILE A 27 1.11 -17.14 8.08
C ILE A 27 2.06 -15.93 8.03
N THR A 28 2.48 -15.41 9.18
CA THR A 28 3.43 -14.30 9.28
C THR A 28 4.73 -14.59 8.52
N ALA A 29 5.28 -15.81 8.67
CA ALA A 29 6.48 -16.24 7.95
C ALA A 29 6.25 -16.30 6.43
N LYS A 30 5.11 -16.84 5.98
CA LYS A 30 4.74 -16.87 4.55
C LYS A 30 4.61 -15.47 3.95
N ILE A 31 3.94 -14.54 4.64
CA ILE A 31 3.82 -13.15 4.18
C ILE A 31 5.20 -12.51 4.08
N ARG A 32 6.08 -12.72 5.05
CA ARG A 32 7.45 -12.22 5.03
C ARG A 32 8.20 -12.70 3.79
N ALA A 33 8.16 -13.99 3.49
CA ALA A 33 8.80 -14.58 2.31
C ALA A 33 8.23 -14.00 1.00
N GLN A 34 6.90 -13.78 0.93
CA GLN A 34 6.26 -13.14 -0.22
C GLN A 34 6.72 -11.68 -0.40
N LEU A 35 6.86 -10.91 0.68
CA LEU A 35 7.37 -9.54 0.61
C LEU A 35 8.85 -9.48 0.20
N GLU A 36 9.67 -10.44 0.61
CA GLU A 36 11.07 -10.55 0.17
C GLU A 36 11.17 -10.91 -1.32
N ALA A 37 10.33 -11.83 -1.80
CA ALA A 37 10.21 -12.13 -3.22
C ALA A 37 9.69 -10.91 -4.02
N THR A 38 8.75 -10.14 -3.44
CA THR A 38 8.25 -8.88 -4.02
C THR A 38 9.37 -7.85 -4.15
N LEU A 39 10.23 -7.71 -3.14
CA LEU A 39 11.41 -6.84 -3.22
C LEU A 39 12.31 -7.18 -4.41
N SER A 40 12.60 -8.46 -4.59
CA SER A 40 13.43 -8.94 -5.70
C SER A 40 12.78 -8.66 -7.05
N ALA A 41 11.48 -8.93 -7.18
CA ALA A 41 10.71 -8.67 -8.40
C ALA A 41 10.64 -7.17 -8.74
N LEU A 42 10.37 -6.30 -7.75
CA LEU A 42 10.32 -4.85 -7.95
C LEU A 42 11.69 -4.26 -8.28
N LYS A 43 12.78 -4.80 -7.72
CA LYS A 43 14.14 -4.41 -8.13
C LYS A 43 14.37 -4.67 -9.61
N SER A 44 14.00 -5.86 -10.09
CA SER A 44 14.12 -6.20 -11.51
C SER A 44 13.19 -5.35 -12.38
N GLU A 45 11.95 -5.11 -11.95
CA GLU A 45 10.95 -4.33 -12.67
C GLU A 45 11.39 -2.86 -12.89
N LEU A 46 12.09 -2.27 -11.93
CA LEU A 46 12.48 -0.86 -11.96
C LEU A 46 13.89 -0.62 -12.55
N ILE A 47 14.61 -1.68 -12.97
CA ILE A 47 15.92 -1.54 -13.63
C ILE A 47 15.78 -0.69 -14.90
N GLY A 48 16.63 0.33 -15.02
CA GLY A 48 16.68 1.20 -16.20
C GLY A 48 15.53 2.20 -16.31
N ILE A 49 14.55 2.17 -15.42
CA ILE A 49 13.45 3.15 -15.41
C ILE A 49 13.93 4.43 -14.73
N ARG A 50 13.86 5.55 -15.46
CA ARG A 50 14.18 6.87 -14.91
C ARG A 50 12.95 7.47 -14.25
N LEU A 51 12.97 7.54 -12.92
CA LEU A 51 11.90 8.08 -12.11
C LEU A 51 12.11 9.58 -11.82
N VAL A 52 11.02 10.33 -11.75
CA VAL A 52 10.97 11.65 -11.13
C VAL A 52 10.99 11.43 -9.62
N THR A 53 12.06 11.82 -8.96
CA THR A 53 12.28 11.56 -7.53
C THR A 53 12.74 12.81 -6.80
N PRO A 54 12.51 12.92 -5.50
CA PRO A 54 13.02 14.04 -4.72
C PRO A 54 14.55 14.04 -4.66
N PRO A 55 15.17 15.19 -4.32
CA PRO A 55 16.61 15.28 -4.09
C PRO A 55 17.08 14.27 -3.05
N GLY A 56 18.29 13.71 -3.25
CA GLY A 56 18.85 12.72 -2.32
C GLY A 56 18.23 11.32 -2.39
N PHE A 57 17.33 11.08 -3.34
CA PHE A 57 16.73 9.75 -3.53
C PHE A 57 17.79 8.68 -3.82
N ASN A 58 17.71 7.57 -3.10
CA ASN A 58 18.54 6.39 -3.34
C ASN A 58 17.64 5.20 -3.69
N PRO A 59 17.71 4.65 -4.92
CA PRO A 59 16.85 3.55 -5.35
C PRO A 59 17.13 2.23 -4.64
N GLY A 60 18.24 2.10 -3.92
CA GLY A 60 18.59 0.88 -3.17
C GLY A 60 17.90 0.76 -1.82
N ILE A 61 17.34 1.85 -1.28
CA ILE A 61 16.75 1.87 0.06
C ILE A 61 15.39 1.17 0.05
N HIS A 62 15.20 0.27 1.01
CA HIS A 62 13.94 -0.43 1.25
C HIS A 62 13.73 -0.66 2.74
N GLN A 63 12.51 -1.02 3.12
CA GLN A 63 12.16 -1.38 4.48
C GLN A 63 11.07 -2.46 4.50
N LEU A 64 11.29 -3.49 5.33
CA LEU A 64 10.28 -4.48 5.69
C LEU A 64 9.84 -4.25 7.13
N VAL A 65 8.54 -4.14 7.35
CA VAL A 65 7.97 -3.88 8.68
C VAL A 65 6.89 -4.91 8.98
N LYS A 66 6.82 -5.28 10.26
CA LYS A 66 5.72 -6.04 10.86
C LYS A 66 5.19 -5.24 12.04
N GLY A 67 3.88 -5.20 12.19
CA GLY A 67 3.18 -4.60 13.34
C GLY A 67 1.89 -5.35 13.67
N GLU A 68 1.32 -5.01 14.82
CA GLU A 68 0.12 -5.67 15.36
C GLU A 68 -1.07 -4.70 15.51
N HIS A 69 -0.87 -3.39 15.33
CA HIS A 69 -1.84 -2.36 15.66
C HIS A 69 -2.07 -1.37 14.50
N LEU A 70 -2.41 -1.88 13.31
CA LEU A 70 -3.02 -1.05 12.28
C LEU A 70 -4.53 -1.19 12.45
N GLU A 71 -5.16 -0.24 13.16
CA GLU A 71 -6.55 -0.35 13.63
C GLU A 71 -6.84 -1.69 14.34
N ASP A 72 -5.93 -2.04 15.28
CA ASP A 72 -5.97 -3.28 16.09
C ASP A 72 -5.77 -4.60 15.31
N PHE A 73 -5.39 -4.52 14.04
CA PHE A 73 -5.08 -5.70 13.24
C PHE A 73 -3.58 -5.85 12.94
N PRO A 74 -3.09 -7.10 12.84
CA PRO A 74 -1.74 -7.36 12.37
C PRO A 74 -1.53 -6.87 10.94
N PHE A 75 -0.31 -6.43 10.64
CA PHE A 75 0.08 -6.06 9.28
C PHE A 75 1.55 -6.34 9.01
N GLN A 76 1.88 -6.47 7.73
CA GLN A 76 3.26 -6.49 7.24
C GLN A 76 3.33 -5.68 5.96
N TYR A 77 4.41 -4.93 5.77
CA TYR A 77 4.62 -4.24 4.51
C TYR A 77 6.08 -4.20 4.08
N LEU A 78 6.25 -4.01 2.79
CA LEU A 78 7.50 -3.64 2.13
C LEU A 78 7.35 -2.22 1.57
N ASP A 79 8.29 -1.34 1.87
CA ASP A 79 8.53 -0.09 1.15
C ASP A 79 9.73 -0.27 0.23
N TYR A 80 9.53 -0.13 -1.09
CA TYR A 80 10.61 -0.16 -2.08
C TYR A 80 10.19 0.49 -3.41
N PRO A 81 11.01 1.42 -4.00
CA PRO A 81 12.08 2.12 -3.31
C PRO A 81 11.51 2.99 -2.19
N LYS A 82 12.33 3.33 -1.19
CA LYS A 82 11.90 4.17 -0.08
C LYS A 82 12.78 5.41 0.06
N HIS A 83 12.13 6.56 0.07
CA HIS A 83 12.76 7.83 0.43
C HIS A 83 11.80 8.62 1.34
N PHE A 84 12.18 8.78 2.59
CA PHE A 84 11.49 9.60 3.57
C PHE A 84 12.51 10.51 4.24
N ASP A 85 12.36 11.80 4.02
CA ASP A 85 13.02 12.84 4.78
C ASP A 85 11.98 13.74 5.47
N GLY A 86 12.37 14.87 6.05
CA GLY A 86 11.46 15.75 6.75
C GLY A 86 10.39 16.40 5.85
N VAL A 87 10.63 16.50 4.54
CA VAL A 87 9.78 17.19 3.57
C VAL A 87 9.20 16.24 2.55
N ASN A 88 10.03 15.32 2.06
CA ASN A 88 9.71 14.48 0.90
C ASN A 88 9.37 13.06 1.32
N LYS A 89 8.37 12.49 0.67
CA LYS A 89 8.08 11.06 0.72
C LYS A 89 7.91 10.52 -0.69
N PHE A 90 8.66 9.49 -0.99
CA PHE A 90 8.54 8.70 -2.20
C PHE A 90 8.69 7.23 -1.85
N THR A 91 7.63 6.45 -2.00
CA THR A 91 7.72 5.01 -1.84
C THR A 91 6.62 4.28 -2.60
N ILE A 92 6.93 3.04 -2.96
CA ILE A 92 5.94 2.03 -3.34
C ILE A 92 5.81 1.09 -2.14
N ARG A 93 4.61 1.02 -1.56
CA ARG A 93 4.31 0.15 -0.42
C ARG A 93 3.45 -1.02 -0.84
N THR A 94 3.94 -2.24 -0.64
CA THR A 94 3.11 -3.44 -0.66
C THR A 94 2.74 -3.80 0.78
N LEU A 95 1.45 -3.70 1.10
CA LEU A 95 0.92 -3.92 2.44
C LEU A 95 0.00 -5.14 2.44
N VAL A 96 0.21 -6.04 3.40
CA VAL A 96 -0.74 -7.09 3.78
C VAL A 96 -1.36 -6.71 5.12
N TRP A 97 -2.63 -6.31 5.11
CA TRP A 97 -3.38 -5.92 6.29
C TRP A 97 -4.38 -7.03 6.64
N TRP A 98 -4.14 -7.70 7.74
CA TRP A 98 -4.96 -8.84 8.16
C TRP A 98 -6.40 -8.41 8.44
N GLY A 99 -7.35 -9.27 8.13
CA GLY A 99 -8.77 -8.96 8.27
C GLY A 99 -9.32 -8.00 7.21
N HIS A 100 -8.47 -7.36 6.39
CA HIS A 100 -8.87 -6.33 5.41
C HIS A 100 -8.50 -6.71 3.98
N HIS A 101 -7.28 -6.37 3.53
CA HIS A 101 -6.88 -6.53 2.14
C HIS A 101 -5.36 -6.56 1.96
N VAL A 102 -4.93 -6.91 0.76
CA VAL A 102 -3.59 -6.62 0.27
C VAL A 102 -3.65 -5.37 -0.61
N SER A 103 -2.69 -4.48 -0.47
CA SER A 103 -2.59 -3.29 -1.31
C SER A 103 -1.16 -3.06 -1.82
N CYS A 104 -1.06 -2.51 -3.02
CA CYS A 104 0.14 -1.86 -3.54
C CYS A 104 -0.17 -0.37 -3.71
N ALA A 105 0.61 0.50 -3.09
CA ALA A 105 0.38 1.93 -3.05
C ALA A 105 1.61 2.72 -3.44
N LEU A 106 1.45 3.72 -4.30
CA LEU A 106 2.44 4.76 -4.56
C LEU A 106 2.14 5.95 -3.64
N ILE A 107 3.11 6.32 -2.81
CA ILE A 107 3.01 7.40 -1.82
C ILE A 107 3.99 8.49 -2.19
N LEU A 108 3.48 9.70 -2.41
CA LEU A 108 4.22 10.86 -2.89
C LEU A 108 3.89 12.10 -2.07
N GLU A 109 4.92 12.81 -1.59
CA GLU A 109 4.80 14.10 -0.92
C GLU A 109 6.08 14.92 -1.16
N GLY A 110 5.99 16.26 -1.11
CA GLY A 110 7.14 17.15 -1.10
C GLY A 110 7.40 17.88 -2.41
N THR A 111 8.68 18.11 -2.71
CA THR A 111 9.12 19.08 -3.75
C THR A 111 8.67 18.76 -5.17
N GLU A 112 8.52 17.47 -5.50
CA GLU A 112 8.13 17.03 -6.85
C GLU A 112 6.61 16.98 -7.08
N MET A 113 5.79 17.33 -6.09
CA MET A 113 4.33 17.23 -6.17
C MET A 113 3.72 17.94 -7.39
N ARG A 114 4.28 19.09 -7.79
CA ARG A 114 3.81 19.81 -8.98
C ARG A 114 3.98 18.96 -10.25
N ARG A 115 5.08 18.24 -10.37
CA ARG A 115 5.35 17.35 -11.52
C ARG A 115 4.43 16.14 -11.50
N TYR A 116 4.24 15.50 -10.34
CA TYR A 116 3.32 14.35 -10.22
C TYR A 116 1.88 14.74 -10.57
N LYS A 117 1.39 15.89 -10.09
CA LYS A 117 0.07 16.41 -10.46
C LYS A 117 -0.05 16.68 -11.96
N LYS A 118 0.99 17.26 -12.56
CA LYS A 118 1.04 17.47 -14.02
C LYS A 118 0.99 16.15 -14.77
N HIS A 119 1.81 15.17 -14.40
CA HIS A 119 1.80 13.84 -15.01
C HIS A 119 0.44 13.14 -14.88
N PHE A 120 -0.21 13.26 -13.74
CA PHE A 120 -1.56 12.70 -13.56
C PHE A 120 -2.56 13.28 -14.59
N VAL A 121 -2.54 14.58 -14.79
CA VAL A 121 -3.48 15.24 -15.74
C VAL A 121 -3.14 14.86 -17.18
N ASP A 122 -1.86 14.95 -17.54
CA ASP A 122 -1.39 14.73 -18.91
C ASP A 122 -1.52 13.26 -19.35
N ARG A 123 -1.24 12.34 -18.41
CA ARG A 123 -1.21 10.90 -18.67
C ARG A 123 -2.42 10.17 -18.07
N PHE A 124 -3.49 10.89 -17.77
CA PHE A 124 -4.69 10.36 -17.13
C PHE A 124 -5.26 9.13 -17.83
N HIS A 125 -5.25 9.13 -19.18
CA HIS A 125 -5.75 8.01 -19.98
C HIS A 125 -4.98 6.70 -19.78
N GLN A 126 -3.72 6.76 -19.29
CA GLN A 126 -2.91 5.58 -18.98
C GLN A 126 -3.21 5.04 -17.59
N LEU A 127 -3.73 5.87 -16.69
CA LEU A 127 -4.07 5.52 -15.31
C LEU A 127 -5.52 5.03 -15.18
N ALA A 128 -6.41 5.60 -15.97
CA ALA A 128 -7.85 5.32 -15.89
C ALA A 128 -8.15 3.87 -16.36
N GLY A 129 -8.97 3.16 -15.58
CA GLY A 129 -9.35 1.77 -15.88
C GLY A 129 -8.33 0.70 -15.43
N GLN A 130 -7.23 1.10 -14.77
CA GLN A 130 -6.18 0.20 -14.26
C GLN A 130 -6.45 -0.33 -12.84
N GLU A 131 -7.71 -0.33 -12.38
CA GLU A 131 -8.10 -0.71 -11.01
C GLU A 131 -7.38 0.11 -9.92
N LEU A 132 -6.98 1.34 -10.25
CA LEU A 132 -6.34 2.27 -9.34
C LEU A 132 -7.38 3.13 -8.62
N GLU A 133 -7.08 3.47 -7.38
CA GLU A 133 -7.89 4.37 -6.56
C GLU A 133 -7.01 5.50 -5.99
N LEU A 134 -7.51 6.74 -6.02
CA LEU A 134 -6.91 7.88 -5.33
C LEU A 134 -7.40 7.89 -3.89
N SER A 135 -6.50 7.94 -2.92
CA SER A 135 -6.85 8.14 -1.51
C SER A 135 -7.46 9.52 -1.28
N LEU A 136 -8.60 9.57 -0.61
CA LEU A 136 -9.28 10.79 -0.16
C LEU A 136 -8.95 11.13 1.29
N ALA A 137 -8.26 10.26 2.00
CA ALA A 137 -7.94 10.42 3.40
C ALA A 137 -7.13 11.71 3.67
N PRO A 138 -7.29 12.33 4.84
CA PRO A 138 -6.56 13.54 5.22
C PRO A 138 -5.07 13.29 5.51
N THR A 139 -4.67 12.02 5.65
CA THR A 139 -3.29 11.61 5.91
C THR A 139 -2.85 10.49 4.96
N LEU A 140 -1.53 10.36 4.77
CA LEU A 140 -0.94 9.27 3.99
C LEU A 140 -1.13 7.89 4.62
N TRP A 141 -1.41 7.84 5.92
CA TRP A 141 -1.35 6.61 6.72
C TRP A 141 -2.70 5.93 6.94
N GLU A 142 -3.79 6.52 6.46
CA GLU A 142 -5.11 5.88 6.42
C GLU A 142 -5.15 4.84 5.29
N TRP A 143 -5.53 3.60 5.61
CA TRP A 143 -5.53 2.46 4.67
C TRP A 143 -6.92 1.94 4.34
N LYS A 144 -7.95 2.52 4.93
CA LYS A 144 -9.33 2.21 4.57
C LYS A 144 -9.59 2.56 3.11
N ARG A 145 -10.54 1.86 2.52
CA ARG A 145 -10.96 2.06 1.13
C ARG A 145 -12.48 2.04 1.00
N GLY A 146 -12.95 2.43 -0.18
CA GLY A 146 -14.37 2.54 -0.50
C GLY A 146 -14.89 3.95 -0.27
N GLU A 147 -16.19 4.08 -0.08
CA GLU A 147 -16.87 5.35 0.05
C GLU A 147 -16.27 6.21 1.18
N GLY A 148 -15.99 7.47 0.89
CA GLY A 148 -15.35 8.41 1.81
C GLY A 148 -13.83 8.28 1.97
N TYR A 149 -13.23 7.15 1.59
CA TYR A 149 -11.79 6.90 1.76
C TYR A 149 -11.00 6.87 0.46
N THR A 150 -11.59 6.36 -0.61
CA THR A 150 -10.92 6.28 -1.92
C THR A 150 -11.85 6.64 -3.07
N LEU A 151 -11.27 7.11 -4.16
CA LEU A 151 -11.98 7.43 -5.40
C LEU A 151 -11.36 6.64 -6.56
N PRO A 152 -12.11 5.71 -7.20
CA PRO A 152 -11.61 4.97 -8.36
C PRO A 152 -11.19 5.91 -9.50
N ILE A 153 -10.04 5.60 -10.13
CA ILE A 153 -9.51 6.35 -11.27
C ILE A 153 -10.12 5.79 -12.55
N THR A 154 -11.26 6.35 -12.94
CA THR A 154 -12.04 5.98 -14.14
C THR A 154 -12.19 7.17 -15.08
N HIS A 155 -12.43 6.91 -16.37
CA HIS A 155 -12.44 7.94 -17.40
C HIS A 155 -13.50 9.04 -17.14
N ASP A 156 -14.65 8.68 -16.59
CA ASP A 156 -15.76 9.58 -16.25
C ASP A 156 -15.48 10.50 -15.04
N ARG A 157 -14.43 10.20 -14.24
CA ARG A 157 -14.13 10.93 -13.00
C ARG A 157 -12.96 11.90 -13.10
N LYS A 158 -12.43 12.16 -14.30
CA LYS A 158 -11.25 13.00 -14.51
C LYS A 158 -11.35 14.36 -13.80
N ALA A 159 -12.46 15.09 -14.00
CA ALA A 159 -12.64 16.42 -13.40
C ALA A 159 -12.68 16.37 -11.87
N ARG A 160 -13.38 15.40 -11.28
CA ARG A 160 -13.45 15.21 -9.82
C ARG A 160 -12.10 14.86 -9.23
N LEU A 161 -11.35 13.95 -9.86
CA LEU A 161 -10.01 13.55 -9.44
C LEU A 161 -9.03 14.73 -9.51
N ALA A 162 -9.08 15.52 -10.59
CA ALA A 162 -8.24 16.71 -10.75
C ALA A 162 -8.53 17.76 -9.66
N ALA A 163 -9.79 17.98 -9.31
CA ALA A 163 -10.19 18.90 -8.25
C ALA A 163 -9.64 18.44 -6.87
N VAL A 164 -9.81 17.16 -6.53
CA VAL A 164 -9.24 16.60 -5.29
C VAL A 164 -7.73 16.76 -5.25
N MET A 165 -7.04 16.47 -6.34
CA MET A 165 -5.58 16.56 -6.40
C MET A 165 -5.07 17.99 -6.29
N ALA A 166 -5.79 18.99 -6.83
CA ALA A 166 -5.38 20.39 -6.78
C ALA A 166 -5.13 20.85 -5.32
N GLU A 167 -6.00 20.42 -4.41
CA GLU A 167 -5.99 20.84 -3.00
C GLU A 167 -5.02 20.03 -2.12
N ARG A 168 -4.47 18.90 -2.60
CA ARG A 168 -3.66 18.01 -1.78
C ARG A 168 -2.18 18.39 -1.80
N SER A 169 -1.52 18.31 -0.63
CA SER A 169 -0.06 18.42 -0.50
C SER A 169 0.65 17.09 -0.78
N PHE A 170 -0.08 15.98 -0.84
CA PHE A 170 0.43 14.64 -1.10
C PHE A 170 -0.49 13.86 -2.05
N LEU A 171 0.03 12.77 -2.60
CA LEU A 171 -0.73 11.78 -3.37
C LEU A 171 -0.49 10.38 -2.79
N LYS A 172 -1.57 9.62 -2.69
CA LYS A 172 -1.51 8.18 -2.49
C LYS A 172 -2.46 7.52 -3.48
N ILE A 173 -1.88 6.75 -4.41
CA ILE A 173 -2.60 5.95 -5.40
C ILE A 173 -2.47 4.50 -4.98
N ILE A 174 -3.57 3.77 -4.95
CA ILE A 174 -3.64 2.42 -4.39
C ILE A 174 -4.28 1.47 -5.40
N ARG A 175 -3.76 0.26 -5.50
CA ARG A 175 -4.45 -0.90 -6.07
C ARG A 175 -4.62 -1.95 -4.98
N CYS A 176 -5.80 -2.55 -4.85
CA CYS A 176 -6.11 -3.46 -3.76
C CYS A 176 -6.71 -4.76 -4.27
N VAL A 177 -6.46 -5.84 -3.52
CA VAL A 177 -7.15 -7.13 -3.68
C VAL A 177 -7.63 -7.63 -2.32
N PRO A 178 -8.82 -8.27 -2.24
CA PRO A 178 -9.29 -8.85 -0.98
C PRO A 178 -8.40 -10.03 -0.57
N LEU A 179 -8.32 -10.32 0.73
CA LEU A 179 -7.50 -11.45 1.23
C LEU A 179 -7.90 -12.81 0.64
N PRO A 180 -9.20 -13.11 0.37
CA PRO A 180 -9.60 -14.37 -0.26
C PRO A 180 -9.30 -14.49 -1.76
N ASP A 181 -8.73 -13.46 -2.39
CA ASP A 181 -8.39 -13.47 -3.83
C ASP A 181 -7.38 -14.58 -4.17
N ASP A 182 -7.51 -15.19 -5.35
CA ASP A 182 -6.63 -16.26 -5.79
C ASP A 182 -5.16 -15.81 -5.90
N ARG A 183 -4.90 -14.56 -6.25
CA ARG A 183 -3.54 -13.98 -6.26
C ARG A 183 -2.88 -14.08 -4.88
N VAL A 184 -3.65 -13.88 -3.79
CA VAL A 184 -3.16 -14.03 -2.41
C VAL A 184 -3.00 -15.51 -2.07
N ARG A 185 -3.99 -16.34 -2.39
CA ARG A 185 -3.98 -17.79 -2.11
C ARG A 185 -2.81 -18.50 -2.80
N MET A 186 -2.52 -18.13 -4.03
CA MET A 186 -1.47 -18.73 -4.86
C MET A 186 -0.08 -18.10 -4.63
N GLY A 187 0.06 -17.16 -3.69
CA GLY A 187 1.33 -16.50 -3.40
C GLY A 187 1.85 -15.61 -4.54
N GLN A 188 0.96 -14.97 -5.29
CA GLN A 188 1.29 -14.10 -6.43
C GLN A 188 1.47 -12.63 -6.03
N LEU A 189 1.88 -12.37 -4.79
CA LEU A 189 2.12 -11.01 -4.31
C LEU A 189 3.19 -10.26 -5.12
N PRO A 190 4.29 -10.90 -5.57
CA PRO A 190 5.25 -10.26 -6.46
C PRO A 190 4.65 -9.79 -7.78
N GLN A 191 3.86 -10.66 -8.46
CA GLN A 191 3.20 -10.31 -9.72
C GLN A 191 2.20 -9.18 -9.55
N PHE A 192 1.32 -9.28 -8.54
CA PHE A 192 0.37 -8.22 -8.20
C PHE A 192 1.05 -6.87 -7.98
N SER A 193 2.18 -6.86 -7.27
CA SER A 193 2.94 -5.64 -7.00
C SER A 193 3.58 -5.07 -8.26
N CYS A 194 4.21 -5.91 -9.11
CA CYS A 194 4.78 -5.45 -10.38
C CYS A 194 3.71 -4.89 -11.33
N GLU A 195 2.57 -5.56 -11.49
CA GLU A 195 1.44 -5.05 -12.27
C GLU A 195 0.92 -3.72 -11.74
N SER A 196 0.77 -3.61 -10.42
CA SER A 196 0.34 -2.37 -9.78
C SER A 196 1.31 -1.23 -10.02
N VAL A 197 2.61 -1.51 -9.93
CA VAL A 197 3.66 -0.53 -10.21
C VAL A 197 3.61 -0.09 -11.66
N ARG A 198 3.53 -1.01 -12.64
CA ARG A 198 3.40 -0.66 -14.06
C ARG A 198 2.22 0.29 -14.32
N ALA A 199 1.06 0.01 -13.69
CA ALA A 199 -0.11 0.85 -13.79
C ALA A 199 0.10 2.26 -13.20
N MET A 200 0.97 2.41 -12.19
CA MET A 200 1.28 3.69 -11.53
C MET A 200 2.49 4.42 -12.12
N LEU A 201 3.37 3.75 -12.89
CA LEU A 201 4.56 4.34 -13.50
C LEU A 201 4.29 5.63 -14.28
N PRO A 202 3.18 5.81 -15.01
CA PRO A 202 2.90 7.07 -15.71
C PRO A 202 2.95 8.31 -14.81
N LEU A 203 2.75 8.17 -13.51
CA LEU A 203 2.84 9.29 -12.55
C LEU A 203 4.28 9.74 -12.28
N VAL A 204 5.22 8.83 -12.31
CA VAL A 204 6.57 9.05 -11.78
C VAL A 204 7.69 8.83 -12.80
N VAL A 205 7.41 8.37 -14.00
CA VAL A 205 8.41 8.27 -15.08
C VAL A 205 8.71 9.67 -15.65
N SER A 206 10.01 9.96 -15.85
CA SER A 206 10.47 11.24 -16.43
C SER A 206 10.14 11.40 -17.92
#